data_80eedf7c17efeff112c4920220a13c76
#
_entry.id   80eedf7c17efeff112c4920220a13c76
#
_cell.length_a   1.000
_cell.length_b   1.000
_cell.length_c   1.000
_cell.angle_alpha   90.00
_cell.angle_beta   90.00
_cell.angle_gamma   90.00
#
_symmetry.space_group_name_H-M   'P 1'
#
loop_
_entity.id
_entity.type
_entity.pdbx_description
1 polymer ?
#
loop_
_entity_poly.entity_id
_entity_poly.type
_entity_poly.pdbx_seq_one_letter_code
_entity_poly.pdbx_strand_id
1 'polypeptide(L)'
;GKSTITQYFDKIGTYTNADDIVAATGMSNQEAAEFVDHKRYEAIENGEDFTFETVLSSQYKIEILKKAKESGYFIKCVFMLTVDPEVNVARVATRVASGGHDVEKSKIIERYYKAVANIPQLMELCDILHIYDNTITPVRIVRKHKDDISIFPNDLWPEAKIIELIGE
;
A
#
# COMPACT_ATOMS: atom_id res chain seq x y z
N GLY A 1 3.10 -9.29 -5.30
CA GLY A 1 3.30 -9.11 -3.88
C GLY A 1 2.05 -8.75 -3.10
N LYS A 2 1.44 -7.57 -3.35
CA LYS A 2 0.25 -7.14 -2.58
C LYS A 2 -0.89 -8.15 -2.67
N SER A 3 -1.39 -8.43 -3.85
CA SER A 3 -2.56 -9.31 -4.06
C SER A 3 -2.37 -10.74 -3.53
N THR A 4 -1.12 -11.24 -3.50
CA THR A 4 -0.83 -12.54 -2.89
C THR A 4 -1.02 -12.52 -1.37
N ILE A 5 -0.74 -11.40 -0.73
CA ILE A 5 -0.85 -11.24 0.72
C ILE A 5 -2.26 -10.81 1.14
N THR A 6 -2.95 -10.02 0.33
CA THR A 6 -4.32 -9.55 0.62
C THR A 6 -5.28 -10.72 0.87
N GLN A 7 -5.04 -11.88 0.25
CA GLN A 7 -5.85 -13.08 0.50
C GLN A 7 -5.76 -13.63 1.94
N TYR A 8 -4.72 -13.24 2.70
CA TYR A 8 -4.52 -13.64 4.10
C TYR A 8 -5.05 -12.61 5.11
N PHE A 9 -5.61 -11.50 4.65
CA PHE A 9 -6.20 -10.48 5.51
C PHE A 9 -7.71 -10.39 5.28
N ASP A 10 -8.46 -10.23 6.37
CA ASP A 10 -9.90 -9.99 6.30
C ASP A 10 -10.17 -8.65 5.63
N LYS A 11 -11.00 -8.67 4.60
CA LYS A 11 -11.55 -7.46 3.97
C LYS A 11 -12.76 -7.03 4.76
N ILE A 12 -12.71 -5.81 5.29
CA ILE A 12 -13.78 -5.23 6.08
C ILE A 12 -14.57 -4.26 5.19
N GLY A 13 -15.89 -4.38 5.19
CA GLY A 13 -16.77 -3.54 4.38
C GLY A 13 -16.56 -3.70 2.87
N THR A 14 -16.84 -2.65 2.13
CA THR A 14 -16.72 -2.66 0.66
C THR A 14 -15.25 -2.67 0.24
N TYR A 15 -14.85 -3.70 -0.50
CA TYR A 15 -13.50 -3.78 -1.07
C TYR A 15 -13.45 -3.11 -2.45
N THR A 16 -12.43 -2.28 -2.69
CA THR A 16 -12.20 -1.62 -3.97
C THR A 16 -10.75 -1.77 -4.45
N ASN A 17 -10.60 -2.18 -5.70
CA ASN A 17 -9.32 -2.27 -6.40
C ASN A 17 -9.53 -1.82 -7.86
N ALA A 18 -8.82 -0.81 -8.32
CA ALA A 18 -8.98 -0.28 -9.67
C ALA A 18 -8.63 -1.33 -10.75
N ASP A 19 -7.63 -2.17 -10.52
CA ASP A 19 -7.25 -3.22 -11.47
C ASP A 19 -8.39 -4.24 -11.69
N ASP A 20 -9.13 -4.57 -10.63
CA ASP A 20 -10.30 -5.46 -10.73
C ASP A 20 -11.44 -4.82 -11.52
N ILE A 21 -11.65 -3.50 -11.38
CA ILE A 21 -12.65 -2.75 -12.16
C ILE A 21 -12.27 -2.71 -13.64
N VAL A 22 -11.00 -2.43 -13.97
CA VAL A 22 -10.52 -2.49 -15.36
C VAL A 22 -10.77 -3.87 -15.98
N ALA A 23 -10.42 -4.94 -15.25
CA ALA A 23 -10.60 -6.31 -15.72
C ALA A 23 -12.08 -6.68 -15.94
N ALA A 24 -12.97 -6.21 -15.05
CA ALA A 24 -14.39 -6.54 -15.11
C ALA A 24 -15.19 -5.70 -16.14
N THR A 25 -14.80 -4.44 -16.38
CA THR A 25 -15.61 -3.47 -17.12
C THR A 25 -15.00 -3.03 -18.45
N GLY A 26 -13.67 -3.18 -18.61
CA GLY A 26 -12.92 -2.63 -19.74
C GLY A 26 -12.71 -1.11 -19.66
N MET A 27 -13.01 -0.46 -18.54
CA MET A 27 -12.70 0.96 -18.28
C MET A 27 -11.20 1.21 -18.44
N SER A 28 -10.83 2.43 -18.81
CA SER A 28 -9.44 2.86 -18.74
C SER A 28 -8.94 2.87 -17.27
N ASN A 29 -7.62 2.79 -17.09
CA ASN A 29 -7.01 2.86 -15.77
C ASN A 29 -7.40 4.13 -15.00
N GLN A 30 -7.56 5.26 -15.71
CA GLN A 30 -7.94 6.53 -15.11
C GLN A 30 -9.40 6.50 -14.66
N GLU A 31 -10.34 6.09 -15.51
CA GLU A 31 -11.76 5.99 -15.18
C GLU A 31 -11.98 5.03 -14.00
N ALA A 32 -11.31 3.87 -14.00
CA ALA A 32 -11.40 2.93 -12.89
C ALA A 32 -10.85 3.50 -11.57
N ALA A 33 -9.74 4.25 -11.63
CA ALA A 33 -9.17 4.93 -10.46
C ALA A 33 -10.15 5.98 -9.89
N GLU A 34 -10.73 6.83 -10.74
CA GLU A 34 -11.72 7.84 -10.36
C GLU A 34 -12.98 7.20 -9.77
N PHE A 35 -13.45 6.11 -10.38
CA PHE A 35 -14.63 5.36 -9.91
C PHE A 35 -14.42 4.79 -8.50
N VAL A 36 -13.30 4.09 -8.25
CA VAL A 36 -13.05 3.51 -6.92
C VAL A 36 -12.78 4.57 -5.87
N ASP A 37 -12.20 5.71 -6.24
CA ASP A 37 -11.98 6.81 -5.32
C ASP A 37 -13.29 7.50 -4.93
N HIS A 38 -14.21 7.67 -5.89
CA HIS A 38 -15.56 8.15 -5.58
C HIS A 38 -16.27 7.23 -4.58
N LYS A 39 -16.19 5.91 -4.78
CA LYS A 39 -16.77 4.92 -3.86
C LYS A 39 -16.17 4.99 -2.45
N ARG A 40 -14.88 5.29 -2.32
CA ARG A 40 -14.22 5.46 -1.02
C ARG A 40 -14.68 6.70 -0.29
N TYR A 41 -14.83 7.84 -0.99
CA TYR A 41 -15.37 9.05 -0.42
C TYR A 41 -16.84 8.90 -0.03
N GLU A 42 -17.65 8.24 -0.87
CA GLU A 42 -19.05 7.92 -0.57
C GLU A 42 -19.14 7.07 0.72
N ALA A 43 -18.28 6.05 0.87
CA ALA A 43 -18.23 5.25 2.09
C ALA A 43 -17.87 6.10 3.33
N ILE A 44 -16.91 7.03 3.20
CA ILE A 44 -16.53 7.94 4.30
C ILE A 44 -17.73 8.84 4.68
N GLU A 45 -18.44 9.40 3.72
CA GLU A 45 -19.62 10.27 3.95
C GLU A 45 -20.77 9.52 4.62
N ASN A 46 -20.96 8.26 4.26
CA ASN A 46 -21.99 7.40 4.83
C ASN A 46 -21.60 6.73 6.16
N GLY A 47 -20.35 6.83 6.58
CA GLY A 47 -19.84 6.12 7.76
C GLY A 47 -19.74 4.60 7.58
N GLU A 48 -19.55 4.14 6.34
CA GLU A 48 -19.46 2.72 5.98
C GLU A 48 -18.02 2.23 6.02
N ASP A 49 -17.80 1.01 6.52
CA ASP A 49 -16.47 0.38 6.47
C ASP A 49 -16.06 0.05 5.04
N PHE A 50 -14.79 0.26 4.72
CA PHE A 50 -14.23 -0.09 3.43
C PHE A 50 -12.77 -0.55 3.49
N THR A 51 -12.39 -1.34 2.51
CA THR A 51 -11.01 -1.81 2.31
C THR A 51 -10.55 -1.53 0.89
N PHE A 52 -9.30 -1.15 0.69
CA PHE A 52 -8.75 -0.94 -0.65
C PHE A 52 -7.27 -1.31 -0.76
N GLU A 53 -6.87 -1.65 -1.98
CA GLU A 53 -5.48 -1.79 -2.37
C GLU A 53 -4.98 -0.59 -3.16
N THR A 54 -3.74 -0.18 -2.92
CA THR A 54 -3.08 0.90 -3.66
C THR A 54 -1.57 0.74 -3.66
N VAL A 55 -0.88 1.34 -4.63
CA VAL A 55 0.58 1.47 -4.61
C VAL A 55 1.03 2.53 -3.61
N LEU A 56 0.15 3.45 -3.22
CA LEU A 56 0.40 4.56 -2.29
C LEU A 56 1.54 5.50 -2.72
N SER A 57 1.75 5.66 -4.01
CA SER A 57 2.80 6.53 -4.58
C SER A 57 2.33 7.95 -4.88
N SER A 58 1.10 8.29 -4.55
CA SER A 58 0.54 9.63 -4.75
C SER A 58 0.01 10.21 -3.45
N GLN A 59 0.18 11.51 -3.26
CA GLN A 59 -0.33 12.25 -2.11
C GLN A 59 -1.86 12.18 -2.02
N TYR A 60 -2.52 12.10 -3.16
CA TYR A 60 -3.97 11.94 -3.24
C TYR A 60 -4.50 10.71 -2.45
N LYS A 61 -3.75 9.60 -2.41
CA LYS A 61 -4.14 8.42 -1.62
C LYS A 61 -3.95 8.63 -0.11
N ILE A 62 -3.00 9.46 0.27
CA ILE A 62 -2.83 9.90 1.66
C ILE A 62 -3.99 10.79 2.09
N GLU A 63 -4.51 11.66 1.20
CA GLU A 63 -5.67 12.53 1.51
C GLU A 63 -6.94 11.72 1.81
N ILE A 64 -7.16 10.58 1.16
CA ILE A 64 -8.26 9.67 1.50
C ILE A 64 -8.13 9.17 2.94
N LEU A 65 -6.92 8.78 3.35
CA LEU A 65 -6.66 8.32 4.73
C LEU A 65 -6.83 9.44 5.75
N LYS A 66 -6.37 10.66 5.43
CA LYS A 66 -6.58 11.84 6.29
C LYS A 66 -8.06 12.12 6.48
N LYS A 67 -8.83 12.13 5.38
CA LYS A 67 -10.27 12.33 5.42
C LYS A 67 -11.00 11.27 6.25
N ALA A 68 -10.61 10.00 6.10
CA ALA A 68 -11.14 8.92 6.93
C ALA A 68 -10.79 9.14 8.41
N LYS A 69 -9.54 9.51 8.73
CA LYS A 69 -9.12 9.80 10.11
C LYS A 69 -9.89 10.95 10.73
N GLU A 70 -10.06 12.05 10.01
CA GLU A 70 -10.87 13.21 10.43
C GLU A 70 -12.34 12.84 10.66
N SER A 71 -12.85 11.86 9.93
CA SER A 71 -14.21 11.33 10.07
C SER A 71 -14.34 10.26 11.18
N GLY A 72 -13.27 10.03 11.97
CA GLY A 72 -13.30 9.14 13.13
C GLY A 72 -13.05 7.65 12.82
N TYR A 73 -12.56 7.33 11.62
CA TYR A 73 -12.26 5.94 11.28
C TYR A 73 -11.06 5.39 12.04
N PHE A 74 -11.15 4.13 12.40
CA PHE A 74 -10.01 3.31 12.84
C PHE A 74 -9.31 2.76 11.60
N ILE A 75 -8.05 3.15 11.38
CA ILE A 75 -7.32 2.82 10.15
C ILE A 75 -6.32 1.70 10.41
N LYS A 76 -6.48 0.60 9.67
CA LYS A 76 -5.55 -0.52 9.64
C LYS A 76 -4.88 -0.60 8.28
N CYS A 77 -3.56 -0.59 8.25
CA CYS A 77 -2.77 -0.67 7.02
C CYS A 77 -1.76 -1.82 7.07
N VAL A 78 -1.58 -2.48 5.94
CA VAL A 78 -0.48 -3.42 5.70
C VAL A 78 0.34 -2.89 4.53
N PHE A 79 1.57 -2.51 4.78
CA PHE A 79 2.49 -1.98 3.78
C PHE A 79 3.53 -3.04 3.39
N MET A 80 3.69 -3.25 2.09
CA MET A 80 4.62 -4.21 1.52
C MET A 80 5.70 -3.47 0.74
N LEU A 81 6.97 -3.65 1.10
CA LEU A 81 8.10 -3.11 0.35
C LEU A 81 9.12 -4.20 0.04
N THR A 82 10.14 -3.83 -0.69
CA THR A 82 11.36 -4.60 -0.93
C THR A 82 12.55 -3.75 -0.52
N VAL A 83 13.69 -4.36 -0.29
CA VAL A 83 14.90 -3.64 0.12
C VAL A 83 15.42 -2.68 -0.95
N ASP A 84 15.09 -2.95 -2.23
CA ASP A 84 15.54 -2.21 -3.40
C ASP A 84 14.48 -2.22 -4.50
N PRO A 85 14.25 -1.11 -5.23
CA PRO A 85 13.28 -1.05 -6.33
C PRO A 85 13.62 -1.98 -7.51
N GLU A 86 14.88 -2.35 -7.71
CA GLU A 86 15.30 -3.29 -8.77
C GLU A 86 14.65 -4.68 -8.59
N VAL A 87 14.38 -5.10 -7.37
CA VAL A 87 13.58 -6.31 -7.09
C VAL A 87 12.20 -6.22 -7.71
N ASN A 88 11.57 -5.04 -7.62
CA ASN A 88 10.25 -4.81 -8.23
C ASN A 88 10.34 -4.77 -9.76
N VAL A 89 11.39 -4.17 -10.31
CA VAL A 89 11.65 -4.15 -11.77
C VAL A 89 11.78 -5.58 -12.30
N ALA A 90 12.61 -6.43 -11.67
CA ALA A 90 12.77 -7.82 -12.05
C ALA A 90 11.44 -8.61 -12.00
N ARG A 91 10.63 -8.39 -10.97
CA ARG A 91 9.31 -9.03 -10.82
C ARG A 91 8.32 -8.60 -11.89
N VAL A 92 8.32 -7.32 -12.27
CA VAL A 92 7.49 -6.83 -13.39
C VAL A 92 7.95 -7.48 -14.69
N ALA A 93 9.25 -7.53 -14.98
CA ALA A 93 9.79 -8.18 -16.16
C ALA A 93 9.37 -9.66 -16.26
N THR A 94 9.46 -10.41 -15.15
CA THR A 94 9.00 -11.82 -15.09
C THR A 94 7.50 -11.93 -15.36
N ARG A 95 6.69 -11.04 -14.80
CA ARG A 95 5.23 -11.01 -15.03
C ARG A 95 4.89 -10.69 -16.49
N VAL A 96 5.59 -9.76 -17.11
CA VAL A 96 5.42 -9.41 -18.53
C VAL A 96 5.76 -10.60 -19.42
N ALA A 97 6.85 -11.31 -19.14
CA ALA A 97 7.21 -12.55 -19.85
C ALA A 97 6.12 -13.64 -19.75
N SER A 98 5.25 -13.56 -18.73
CA SER A 98 4.10 -14.46 -18.53
C SER A 98 2.77 -13.86 -19.04
N GLY A 99 2.82 -12.80 -19.88
CA GLY A 99 1.63 -12.18 -20.50
C GLY A 99 0.97 -11.08 -19.68
N GLY A 100 1.61 -10.60 -18.62
CA GLY A 100 1.12 -9.49 -17.80
C GLY A 100 1.42 -8.11 -18.42
N HIS A 101 0.80 -7.06 -17.85
CA HIS A 101 1.03 -5.68 -18.29
C HIS A 101 2.44 -5.21 -17.99
N ASP A 102 3.04 -4.53 -18.98
CA ASP A 102 4.33 -3.87 -18.82
C ASP A 102 4.18 -2.51 -18.10
N VAL A 103 5.21 -2.16 -17.34
CA VAL A 103 5.35 -0.84 -16.71
C VAL A 103 6.77 -0.38 -16.91
N GLU A 104 6.96 0.83 -17.40
CA GLU A 104 8.26 1.44 -17.63
C GLU A 104 9.12 1.40 -16.34
N LYS A 105 10.39 0.98 -16.47
CA LYS A 105 11.32 0.84 -15.35
C LYS A 105 11.41 2.10 -14.49
N SER A 106 11.53 3.26 -15.13
CA SER A 106 11.59 4.57 -14.46
C SER A 106 10.38 4.81 -13.55
N LYS A 107 9.17 4.44 -14.00
CA LYS A 107 7.93 4.57 -13.24
C LYS A 107 7.87 3.61 -12.06
N ILE A 108 8.42 2.40 -12.19
CA ILE A 108 8.49 1.44 -11.07
C ILE A 108 9.36 2.02 -9.96
N ILE A 109 10.55 2.51 -10.32
CA ILE A 109 11.52 3.09 -9.38
C ILE A 109 10.96 4.36 -8.73
N GLU A 110 10.40 5.27 -9.51
CA GLU A 110 9.77 6.50 -9.00
C GLU A 110 8.65 6.20 -8.01
N ARG A 111 7.75 5.28 -8.35
CA ARG A 111 6.64 4.88 -7.47
C ARG A 111 7.12 4.23 -6.18
N TYR A 112 8.20 3.46 -6.24
CA TYR A 112 8.81 2.87 -5.05
C TYR A 112 9.24 3.94 -4.06
N TYR A 113 10.06 4.91 -4.50
CA TYR A 113 10.54 5.96 -3.62
C TYR A 113 9.43 6.88 -3.11
N LYS A 114 8.45 7.20 -3.95
CA LYS A 114 7.27 7.96 -3.52
C LYS A 114 6.44 7.22 -2.47
N ALA A 115 6.25 5.91 -2.64
CA ALA A 115 5.51 5.10 -1.68
C ALA A 115 6.26 4.97 -0.34
N VAL A 116 7.58 4.77 -0.39
CA VAL A 116 8.44 4.71 0.81
C VAL A 116 8.42 6.06 1.55
N ALA A 117 8.52 7.17 0.83
CA ALA A 117 8.46 8.53 1.42
C ALA A 117 7.13 8.84 2.13
N ASN A 118 6.07 8.10 1.85
CA ASN A 118 4.78 8.25 2.52
C ASN A 118 4.66 7.43 3.82
N ILE A 119 5.64 6.58 4.15
CA ILE A 119 5.58 5.74 5.36
C ILE A 119 5.49 6.55 6.65
N PRO A 120 6.25 7.65 6.86
CA PRO A 120 6.09 8.48 8.06
C PRO A 120 4.67 9.01 8.23
N GLN A 121 3.99 9.41 7.15
CA GLN A 121 2.59 9.83 7.22
C GLN A 121 1.65 8.66 7.59
N LEU A 122 1.94 7.43 7.14
CA LEU A 122 1.19 6.24 7.59
C LEU A 122 1.39 5.95 9.08
N MET A 123 2.60 6.19 9.61
CA MET A 123 2.87 6.08 11.04
C MET A 123 1.97 7.01 11.87
N GLU A 124 1.70 8.20 11.39
CA GLU A 124 0.80 9.16 12.06
C GLU A 124 -0.69 8.79 11.88
N LEU A 125 -1.11 8.44 10.67
CA LEU A 125 -2.51 8.25 10.31
C LEU A 125 -3.12 6.93 10.78
N CYS A 126 -2.32 5.85 10.76
CA CYS A 126 -2.83 4.50 11.02
C CYS A 126 -2.87 4.17 12.52
N ASP A 127 -3.97 3.62 12.98
CA ASP A 127 -4.08 3.04 14.32
C ASP A 127 -3.35 1.69 14.41
N ILE A 128 -3.38 0.91 13.34
CA ILE A 128 -2.57 -0.30 13.17
C ILE A 128 -1.81 -0.19 11.85
N LEU A 129 -0.50 -0.35 11.90
CA LEU A 129 0.36 -0.42 10.71
C LEU A 129 1.33 -1.60 10.83
N HIS A 130 1.31 -2.46 9.84
CA HIS A 130 2.28 -3.53 9.68
C HIS A 130 3.09 -3.29 8.41
N ILE A 131 4.41 -3.21 8.53
CA ILE A 131 5.32 -3.09 7.38
C ILE A 131 6.06 -4.40 7.21
N TYR A 132 5.99 -4.95 6.00
CA TYR A 132 6.66 -6.19 5.63
C TYR A 132 7.69 -5.93 4.54
N ASP A 133 8.90 -6.43 4.73
CA ASP A 133 9.82 -6.69 3.64
C ASP A 133 9.38 -7.96 2.90
N ASN A 134 9.28 -7.85 1.59
CA ASN A 134 8.94 -8.95 0.69
C ASN A 134 10.02 -9.13 -0.38
N THR A 135 11.28 -8.94 -0.01
CA THR A 135 12.42 -9.11 -0.93
C THR A 135 12.59 -10.57 -1.32
N ILE A 136 12.54 -11.48 -0.37
CA ILE A 136 12.65 -12.93 -0.57
C ILE A 136 11.32 -13.58 -0.19
N THR A 137 11.01 -13.58 1.10
CA THR A 137 9.71 -14.01 1.66
C THR A 137 9.21 -12.91 2.59
N PRO A 138 7.88 -12.78 2.76
CA PRO A 138 7.34 -11.72 3.61
C PRO A 138 7.82 -11.84 5.06
N VAL A 139 8.59 -10.85 5.52
CA VAL A 139 9.05 -10.73 6.91
C VAL A 139 8.60 -9.39 7.45
N ARG A 140 7.93 -9.38 8.58
CA ARG A 140 7.50 -8.12 9.22
C ARG A 140 8.69 -7.42 9.84
N ILE A 141 8.88 -6.14 9.49
CA ILE A 141 9.96 -5.28 10.01
C ILE A 141 9.45 -4.20 10.97
N VAL A 142 8.16 -3.81 10.85
CA VAL A 142 7.53 -2.87 11.78
C VAL A 142 6.13 -3.36 12.14
N ARG A 143 5.78 -3.23 13.41
CA ARG A 143 4.42 -3.33 13.92
C ARG A 143 4.10 -2.09 14.73
N LYS A 144 3.04 -1.39 14.37
CA LYS A 144 2.43 -0.31 15.15
C LYS A 144 1.03 -0.72 15.57
N HIS A 145 0.70 -0.49 16.82
CA HIS A 145 -0.65 -0.58 17.37
C HIS A 145 -0.88 0.62 18.27
N LYS A 146 -1.57 1.63 17.77
CA LYS A 146 -1.69 2.96 18.40
C LYS A 146 -0.30 3.54 18.66
N ASP A 147 0.05 3.80 19.91
CA ASP A 147 1.32 4.38 20.33
C ASP A 147 2.42 3.32 20.58
N ASP A 148 2.06 2.02 20.55
CA ASP A 148 3.03 0.93 20.70
C ASP A 148 3.67 0.59 19.35
N ILE A 149 4.97 0.85 19.24
CA ILE A 149 5.78 0.59 18.05
C ILE A 149 6.82 -0.47 18.39
N SER A 150 6.86 -1.53 17.59
CA SER A 150 7.88 -2.57 17.65
C SER A 150 8.57 -2.70 16.31
N ILE A 151 9.89 -2.72 16.29
CA ILE A 151 10.71 -2.97 15.11
C ILE A 151 11.36 -4.34 15.19
N PHE A 152 11.60 -4.98 14.04
CA PHE A 152 12.18 -6.32 13.91
C PHE A 152 13.36 -6.28 12.95
N PRO A 153 14.54 -5.84 13.42
CA PRO A 153 15.74 -5.74 12.57
C PRO A 153 16.18 -7.10 12.03
N ASN A 154 16.76 -7.07 10.83
CA ASN A 154 17.40 -8.22 10.20
C ASN A 154 18.53 -7.76 9.26
N ASP A 155 19.21 -8.68 8.56
CA ASP A 155 20.36 -8.37 7.72
C ASP A 155 20.06 -7.38 6.57
N LEU A 156 18.84 -7.41 6.01
CA LEU A 156 18.41 -6.48 4.94
C LEU A 156 17.91 -5.14 5.50
N TRP A 157 17.41 -5.17 6.72
CA TRP A 157 16.81 -4.05 7.44
C TRP A 157 17.43 -3.90 8.83
N PRO A 158 18.66 -3.38 8.94
CA PRO A 158 19.25 -3.02 10.24
C PRO A 158 18.38 -1.98 10.96
N GLU A 159 18.48 -1.93 12.28
CA GLU A 159 17.69 -1.04 13.13
C GLU A 159 17.70 0.42 12.65
N ALA A 160 18.87 0.99 12.38
CA ALA A 160 19.00 2.38 11.90
C ALA A 160 18.21 2.64 10.60
N LYS A 161 18.20 1.67 9.68
CA LYS A 161 17.45 1.76 8.42
C LYS A 161 15.94 1.72 8.64
N ILE A 162 15.46 0.95 9.62
CA ILE A 162 14.04 0.90 9.98
C ILE A 162 13.63 2.22 10.63
N ILE A 163 14.44 2.75 11.53
CA ILE A 163 14.21 4.04 12.20
C ILE A 163 14.09 5.17 11.16
N GLU A 164 15.04 5.26 10.23
CA GLU A 164 14.98 6.21 9.11
C GLU A 164 13.70 6.02 8.26
N LEU A 165 13.34 4.76 7.98
CA LEU A 165 12.15 4.42 7.18
C LEU A 165 10.85 4.96 7.79
N ILE A 166 10.72 4.89 9.11
CA ILE A 166 9.52 5.34 9.84
C ILE A 166 9.54 6.83 10.20
N GLY A 167 10.65 7.52 9.94
CA GLY A 167 10.78 8.96 10.16
C GLY A 167 11.14 9.36 11.60
N GLU A 168 11.80 8.47 12.34
CA GLU A 168 12.31 8.71 13.70
C GLU A 168 13.83 8.95 13.74
#